data_08f5ff94b2b22cf0a097504327be3ce9
#
_entry.id   08f5ff94b2b22cf0a097504327be3ce9
#
_cell.length_a   1.000
_cell.length_b   1.000
_cell.length_c   1.000
_cell.angle_alpha   90.00
_cell.angle_beta   90.00
_cell.angle_gamma   90.00
#
_symmetry.space_group_name_H-M   'P 1'
#
loop_
_entity.id
_entity.type
_entity.pdbx_description
1 polymer ?
#
loop_
_entity_poly.entity_id
_entity_poly.type
_entity_poly.pdbx_seq_one_letter_code
_entity_poly.pdbx_strand_id
1 'polypeptide(L)'
;AVMNVHGHRATMPKGEITIGNLYEIYSFDNTIVFLDLKGSDLNDIFRAYAGMGGAGISSNVKLVIENKKVKSVSIDGKPIDENKIYHIVTLDYLADGNNGMSAFKNAVKLTDTGITLRDIMIDYVREQTRQGKEITSQLDGRITVLN
;
A
#
# COMPACT_ATOMS: atom_id res chain seq x y z
N ALA A 1 2.56 -5.16 -1.68
CA ALA A 1 1.39 -4.46 -1.11
C ALA A 1 1.26 -3.08 -1.72
N VAL A 2 0.04 -2.61 -1.84
CA VAL A 2 -0.29 -1.25 -2.31
C VAL A 2 -1.37 -0.64 -1.42
N MET A 3 -1.23 0.66 -1.11
CA MET A 3 -2.14 1.38 -0.23
C MET A 3 -2.31 2.83 -0.69
N ASN A 4 -3.41 3.46 -0.31
CA ASN A 4 -3.60 4.89 -0.50
C ASN A 4 -2.92 5.71 0.62
N VAL A 5 -2.44 6.91 0.27
CA VAL A 5 -1.81 7.81 1.25
C VAL A 5 -2.83 8.62 2.06
N HIS A 6 -4.01 8.85 1.52
CA HIS A 6 -5.06 9.63 2.20
C HIS A 6 -5.88 8.85 3.23
N GLY A 7 -5.54 7.57 3.45
CA GLY A 7 -6.13 6.74 4.51
C GLY A 7 -5.66 7.11 5.93
N HIS A 8 -4.48 7.75 6.03
CA HIS A 8 -3.94 8.22 7.31
C HIS A 8 -4.48 9.62 7.63
N ARG A 9 -5.05 9.78 8.82
CA ARG A 9 -5.72 11.04 9.23
C ARG A 9 -4.94 11.86 10.25
N ALA A 10 -3.89 11.27 10.82
CA ALA A 10 -2.99 11.92 11.76
C ALA A 10 -1.55 11.43 11.56
N THR A 11 -0.60 12.13 12.15
CA THR A 11 0.81 11.71 12.17
C THR A 11 1.10 10.95 13.46
N MET A 12 1.92 9.91 13.37
CA MET A 12 2.37 9.17 14.54
C MET A 12 3.24 10.08 15.42
N PRO A 13 2.93 10.25 16.72
CA PRO A 13 3.70 11.11 17.58
C PRO A 13 5.09 10.51 17.87
N LYS A 14 6.03 11.38 18.21
CA LYS A 14 7.32 10.96 18.76
C LYS A 14 7.14 10.56 20.24
N GLY A 15 7.76 9.47 20.65
CA GLY A 15 7.72 8.95 22.01
C GLY A 15 6.71 7.82 22.19
N GLU A 16 5.97 7.82 23.28
CA GLU A 16 5.01 6.76 23.57
C GLU A 16 3.83 6.77 22.57
N ILE A 17 3.53 5.61 22.02
CA ILE A 17 2.42 5.42 21.08
C ILE A 17 1.27 4.74 21.83
N THR A 18 0.13 5.42 21.89
CA THR A 18 -1.09 4.91 22.53
C THR A 18 -2.02 4.26 21.50
N ILE A 19 -2.92 3.42 21.97
CA ILE A 19 -4.01 2.87 21.13
C ILE A 19 -4.85 4.02 20.54
N GLY A 20 -5.10 5.09 21.32
CA GLY A 20 -5.80 6.28 20.84
C GLY A 20 -5.12 6.93 19.63
N ASN A 21 -3.79 7.03 19.62
CA ASN A 21 -3.06 7.54 18.46
C ASN A 21 -3.29 6.68 17.21
N LEU A 22 -3.34 5.37 17.36
CA LEU A 22 -3.60 4.47 16.21
C LEU A 22 -5.03 4.58 15.69
N TYR A 23 -6.02 4.82 16.56
CA TYR A 23 -7.39 5.12 16.15
C TYR A 23 -7.51 6.45 15.42
N GLU A 24 -6.76 7.47 15.81
CA GLU A 24 -6.71 8.76 15.11
C GLU A 24 -6.05 8.62 13.73
N ILE A 25 -4.94 7.87 13.63
CA ILE A 25 -4.21 7.67 12.38
C ILE A 25 -5.02 6.81 11.41
N TYR A 26 -5.53 5.67 11.87
CA TYR A 26 -6.26 4.67 11.09
C TYR A 26 -7.75 4.68 11.49
N SER A 27 -8.43 5.81 11.24
CA SER A 27 -9.80 6.03 11.69
C SER A 27 -10.86 5.25 10.90
N PHE A 28 -10.51 4.68 9.74
CA PHE A 28 -11.42 3.85 8.94
C PHE A 28 -11.32 2.38 9.31
N ASP A 29 -12.44 1.67 9.19
CA ASP A 29 -12.54 0.22 9.42
C ASP A 29 -12.22 -0.60 8.16
N ASN A 30 -11.37 -0.07 7.29
CA ASN A 30 -10.97 -0.79 6.08
C ASN A 30 -10.24 -2.10 6.41
N THR A 31 -10.68 -3.17 5.79
CA THR A 31 -10.10 -4.49 5.96
C THR A 31 -8.96 -4.75 4.98
N ILE A 32 -8.08 -5.65 5.36
CA ILE A 32 -7.02 -6.15 4.48
C ILE A 32 -7.61 -7.21 3.56
N VAL A 33 -7.35 -7.06 2.27
CA VAL A 33 -7.72 -8.04 1.25
C VAL A 33 -6.49 -8.57 0.53
N PHE A 34 -6.53 -9.84 0.21
CA PHE A 34 -5.60 -10.50 -0.70
C PHE A 34 -6.28 -10.66 -2.05
N LEU A 35 -5.59 -10.32 -3.12
CA LEU A 35 -6.12 -10.51 -4.46
C LEU A 35 -5.04 -10.97 -5.44
N ASP A 36 -5.48 -11.74 -6.43
CA ASP A 36 -4.67 -12.19 -7.55
C ASP A 36 -5.01 -11.34 -8.77
N LEU A 37 -4.03 -10.60 -9.27
CA LEU A 37 -4.20 -9.64 -10.35
C LEU A 37 -3.24 -9.92 -11.49
N LYS A 38 -3.71 -9.81 -12.72
CA LYS A 38 -2.87 -9.92 -13.90
C LYS A 38 -1.89 -8.75 -13.99
N GLY A 39 -0.68 -8.98 -14.48
CA GLY A 39 0.34 -7.93 -14.60
C GLY A 39 -0.09 -6.75 -15.45
N SER A 40 -0.91 -6.97 -16.50
CA SER A 40 -1.50 -5.87 -17.28
C SER A 40 -2.36 -4.94 -16.41
N ASP A 41 -3.22 -5.51 -15.56
CA ASP A 41 -4.06 -4.71 -14.65
C ASP A 41 -3.23 -4.06 -13.54
N LEU A 42 -2.17 -4.73 -13.08
CA LEU A 42 -1.23 -4.17 -12.12
C LEU A 42 -0.49 -2.95 -12.69
N ASN A 43 -0.14 -2.97 -13.97
CA ASN A 43 0.40 -1.81 -14.66
C ASN A 43 -0.58 -0.63 -14.66
N ASP A 44 -1.89 -0.89 -14.82
CA ASP A 44 -2.91 0.16 -14.74
C ASP A 44 -3.01 0.76 -13.34
N ILE A 45 -2.87 -0.04 -12.29
CA ILE A 45 -2.76 0.45 -10.91
C ILE A 45 -1.56 1.40 -10.75
N PHE A 46 -0.39 1.04 -11.26
CA PHE A 46 0.78 1.92 -11.17
C PHE A 46 0.66 3.16 -12.04
N ARG A 47 -0.06 3.11 -13.17
CA ARG A 47 -0.40 4.31 -13.95
C ARG A 47 -1.28 5.28 -13.16
N ALA A 48 -2.30 4.76 -12.46
CA ALA A 48 -3.13 5.56 -11.58
C ALA A 48 -2.30 6.19 -10.43
N TYR A 49 -1.39 5.43 -9.81
CA TYR A 49 -0.47 5.93 -8.79
C TYR A 49 0.44 7.04 -9.32
N ALA A 50 1.01 6.87 -10.50
CA ALA A 50 1.85 7.89 -11.12
C ALA A 50 1.08 9.19 -11.39
N GLY A 51 -0.18 9.09 -11.81
CA GLY A 51 -1.07 10.24 -12.02
C GLY A 51 -1.31 11.05 -10.73
N MET A 52 -1.29 10.40 -9.58
CA MET A 52 -1.45 11.03 -8.25
C MET A 52 -0.11 11.50 -7.64
N GLY A 53 1.03 11.24 -8.29
CA GLY A 53 2.36 11.54 -7.75
C GLY A 53 2.92 10.48 -6.81
N GLY A 54 2.34 9.31 -6.78
CA GLY A 54 2.72 8.17 -5.94
C GLY A 54 1.73 7.86 -4.84
N ALA A 55 1.85 6.69 -4.26
CA ALA A 55 1.05 6.21 -3.14
C ALA A 55 1.83 5.13 -2.35
N GLY A 56 1.23 4.53 -1.32
CA GLY A 56 1.89 3.52 -0.50
C GLY A 56 2.19 2.23 -1.27
N ILE A 57 3.45 1.83 -1.30
CA ILE A 57 3.91 0.56 -1.90
C ILE A 57 4.87 -0.16 -0.96
N SER A 58 4.92 -1.49 -1.05
CA SER A 58 5.88 -2.31 -0.27
C SER A 58 7.32 -2.13 -0.76
N SER A 59 8.29 -2.45 0.09
CA SER A 59 9.73 -2.20 -0.15
C SER A 59 10.31 -2.96 -1.34
N ASN A 60 9.67 -4.06 -1.76
CA ASN A 60 10.09 -4.83 -2.94
C ASN A 60 9.66 -4.21 -4.27
N VAL A 61 8.88 -3.12 -4.24
CA VAL A 61 8.44 -2.39 -5.43
C VAL A 61 9.28 -1.11 -5.57
N LYS A 62 9.73 -0.83 -6.80
CA LYS A 62 10.34 0.45 -7.15
C LYS A 62 9.55 1.09 -8.28
N LEU A 63 9.12 2.33 -8.06
CA LEU A 63 8.33 3.10 -9.01
C LEU A 63 9.03 4.43 -9.30
N VAL A 64 9.33 4.67 -10.57
CA VAL A 64 9.85 5.96 -11.05
C VAL A 64 8.76 6.66 -11.85
N ILE A 65 8.43 7.86 -11.42
CA ILE A 65 7.39 8.71 -12.02
C ILE A 65 8.08 9.90 -12.71
N GLU A 66 7.68 10.19 -13.93
CA GLU A 66 8.12 11.35 -14.69
C GLU A 66 6.91 12.00 -15.36
N ASN A 67 6.71 13.29 -15.15
CA ASN A 67 5.55 14.02 -15.69
C ASN A 67 4.20 13.34 -15.39
N LYS A 68 4.02 12.87 -14.17
CA LYS A 68 2.81 12.11 -13.71
C LYS A 68 2.54 10.82 -14.48
N LYS A 69 3.56 10.24 -15.12
CA LYS A 69 3.48 8.95 -15.82
C LYS A 69 4.50 7.98 -15.26
N VAL A 70 4.22 6.70 -15.37
CA VAL A 70 5.19 5.66 -15.02
C VAL A 70 6.34 5.71 -16.00
N LYS A 71 7.55 6.05 -15.52
CA LYS A 71 8.80 5.92 -16.29
C LYS A 71 9.30 4.48 -16.21
N SER A 72 9.30 3.91 -15.02
CA SER A 72 9.60 2.50 -14.80
C SER A 72 8.96 2.00 -13.53
N VAL A 73 8.62 0.71 -13.50
CA VAL A 73 8.18 -0.01 -12.31
C VAL A 73 8.81 -1.39 -12.30
N SER A 74 9.25 -1.82 -11.13
CA SER A 74 9.78 -3.17 -10.94
C SER A 74 9.34 -3.75 -9.59
N ILE A 75 9.22 -5.08 -9.55
CA ILE A 75 8.92 -5.87 -8.36
C ILE A 75 10.06 -6.88 -8.19
N ASP A 76 10.68 -6.88 -7.01
CA ASP A 76 11.87 -7.71 -6.73
C ASP A 76 12.98 -7.53 -7.79
N GLY A 77 13.16 -6.29 -8.25
CA GLY A 77 14.15 -5.90 -9.25
C GLY A 77 13.83 -6.32 -10.70
N LYS A 78 12.64 -6.89 -10.96
CA LYS A 78 12.21 -7.33 -12.29
C LYS A 78 11.05 -6.47 -12.81
N PRO A 79 11.02 -6.16 -14.11
CA PRO A 79 9.85 -5.54 -14.74
C PRO A 79 8.60 -6.39 -14.54
N ILE A 80 7.43 -5.75 -14.57
CA ILE A 80 6.15 -6.47 -14.51
C ILE A 80 5.93 -7.23 -15.80
N ASP A 81 5.69 -8.54 -15.67
CA ASP A 81 5.23 -9.39 -16.78
C ASP A 81 3.70 -9.28 -16.89
N GLU A 82 3.21 -8.75 -17.99
CA GLU A 82 1.79 -8.49 -18.21
C GLU A 82 0.93 -9.76 -18.19
N ASN A 83 1.51 -10.91 -18.47
CA ASN A 83 0.78 -12.18 -18.53
C ASN A 83 0.82 -12.97 -17.21
N LYS A 84 1.67 -12.58 -16.28
CA LYS A 84 1.82 -13.23 -14.98
C LYS A 84 0.73 -12.75 -14.01
N ILE A 85 0.31 -13.66 -13.12
CA ILE A 85 -0.53 -13.33 -11.97
C ILE A 85 0.36 -12.91 -10.81
N TYR A 86 0.02 -11.78 -10.18
CA TYR A 86 0.68 -11.25 -8.99
C TYR A 86 -0.26 -11.32 -7.80
N HIS A 87 0.29 -11.74 -6.67
CA HIS A 87 -0.42 -11.76 -5.39
C HIS A 87 -0.26 -10.39 -4.71
N ILE A 88 -1.36 -9.73 -4.45
CA ILE A 88 -1.38 -8.36 -3.96
C ILE A 88 -2.13 -8.31 -2.63
N VAL A 89 -1.60 -7.49 -1.72
CA VAL A 89 -2.27 -7.09 -0.49
C VAL A 89 -2.65 -5.63 -0.61
N THR A 90 -3.91 -5.32 -0.35
CA THR A 90 -4.44 -3.95 -0.35
C THR A 90 -5.59 -3.82 0.65
N LEU A 91 -6.33 -2.71 0.59
CA LEU A 91 -7.52 -2.47 1.39
C LEU A 91 -8.78 -2.78 0.56
N ASP A 92 -9.85 -3.21 1.23
CA ASP A 92 -11.18 -3.39 0.65
C ASP A 92 -11.63 -2.17 -0.17
N TYR A 93 -11.45 -0.97 0.39
CA TYR A 93 -11.75 0.30 -0.26
C TYR A 93 -11.09 0.46 -1.64
N LEU A 94 -9.80 0.06 -1.77
CA LEU A 94 -9.09 0.13 -3.04
C LEU A 94 -9.48 -1.04 -3.96
N ALA A 95 -9.69 -2.22 -3.40
CA ALA A 95 -10.15 -3.40 -4.15
C ALA A 95 -11.51 -3.15 -4.83
N ASP A 96 -12.37 -2.34 -4.21
CA ASP A 96 -13.63 -1.87 -4.78
C ASP A 96 -13.48 -0.85 -5.91
N GLY A 97 -12.26 -0.50 -6.28
CA GLY A 97 -11.94 0.39 -7.40
C GLY A 97 -11.95 1.88 -7.06
N ASN A 98 -12.01 2.24 -5.78
CA ASN A 98 -11.92 3.63 -5.35
C ASN A 98 -10.53 4.23 -5.60
N ASN A 99 -10.41 5.56 -5.57
CA ASN A 99 -9.16 6.30 -5.85
C ASN A 99 -8.54 6.00 -7.22
N GLY A 100 -9.36 5.72 -8.23
CA GLY A 100 -8.88 5.41 -9.58
C GLY A 100 -8.32 3.99 -9.74
N MET A 101 -8.51 3.11 -8.74
CA MET A 101 -7.98 1.75 -8.73
C MET A 101 -8.97 0.73 -9.35
N SER A 102 -9.73 1.14 -10.37
CA SER A 102 -10.75 0.29 -11.02
C SER A 102 -10.21 -1.04 -11.55
N ALA A 103 -8.93 -1.10 -11.91
CA ALA A 103 -8.29 -2.33 -12.37
C ALA A 103 -8.26 -3.45 -11.31
N PHE A 104 -8.37 -3.14 -10.02
CA PHE A 104 -8.51 -4.17 -8.98
C PHE A 104 -9.80 -5.00 -9.12
N LYS A 105 -10.84 -4.46 -9.76
CA LYS A 105 -12.09 -5.20 -10.03
C LYS A 105 -11.89 -6.37 -11.01
N ASN A 106 -10.76 -6.40 -11.73
CA ASN A 106 -10.39 -7.48 -12.63
C ASN A 106 -9.68 -8.64 -11.92
N ALA A 107 -9.56 -8.59 -10.59
CA ALA A 107 -8.92 -9.65 -9.82
C ALA A 107 -9.56 -11.01 -10.12
N VAL A 108 -8.72 -12.01 -10.43
CA VAL A 108 -9.17 -13.39 -10.71
C VAL A 108 -9.52 -14.13 -9.42
N LYS A 109 -9.03 -13.63 -8.28
CA LYS A 109 -9.36 -14.10 -6.94
C LYS A 109 -9.26 -12.93 -5.98
N LEU A 110 -10.19 -12.84 -5.05
CA LEU A 110 -10.18 -11.88 -3.94
C LEU A 110 -10.60 -12.60 -2.66
N THR A 111 -9.87 -12.33 -1.59
CA THR A 111 -10.18 -12.83 -0.25
C THR A 111 -10.10 -11.67 0.73
N ASP A 112 -11.23 -11.27 1.29
CA ASP A 112 -11.26 -10.33 2.41
C ASP A 112 -10.93 -11.09 3.71
N THR A 113 -9.99 -10.55 4.48
CA THR A 113 -9.58 -11.18 5.74
C THR A 113 -10.54 -10.87 6.89
N GLY A 114 -11.38 -9.85 6.75
CA GLY A 114 -12.18 -9.30 7.84
C GLY A 114 -11.36 -8.60 8.95
N ILE A 115 -10.04 -8.49 8.78
CA ILE A 115 -9.13 -7.88 9.75
C ILE A 115 -8.85 -6.44 9.31
N THR A 116 -9.05 -5.48 10.19
CA THR A 116 -8.81 -4.07 9.84
C THR A 116 -7.32 -3.75 9.80
N LEU A 117 -6.94 -2.78 8.96
CA LEU A 117 -5.58 -2.24 8.96
C LEU A 117 -5.19 -1.73 10.36
N ARG A 118 -6.13 -1.10 11.07
CA ARG A 118 -5.90 -0.59 12.43
C ARG A 118 -5.52 -1.69 13.39
N ASP A 119 -6.21 -2.83 13.39
CA ASP A 119 -5.90 -3.96 14.27
C ASP A 119 -4.51 -4.53 13.98
N ILE A 120 -4.15 -4.64 12.69
CA ILE A 120 -2.80 -5.06 12.27
C ILE A 120 -1.74 -4.09 12.80
N MET A 121 -1.99 -2.78 12.74
CA MET A 121 -1.05 -1.79 13.24
C MET A 121 -0.94 -1.80 14.77
N ILE A 122 -2.04 -2.03 15.48
CA ILE A 122 -2.01 -2.21 16.94
C ILE A 122 -1.14 -3.42 17.29
N ASP A 123 -1.36 -4.55 16.64
CA ASP A 123 -0.60 -5.77 16.89
C ASP A 123 0.88 -5.62 16.53
N TYR A 124 1.16 -4.94 15.42
CA TYR A 124 2.54 -4.62 15.01
C TYR A 124 3.27 -3.78 16.06
N VAL A 125 2.66 -2.69 16.54
CA VAL A 125 3.27 -1.81 17.56
C VAL A 125 3.49 -2.58 18.86
N ARG A 126 2.53 -3.39 19.31
CA ARG A 126 2.65 -4.24 20.49
C ARG A 126 3.82 -5.24 20.36
N GLU A 127 3.93 -5.89 19.21
CA GLU A 127 5.00 -6.85 18.97
C GLU A 127 6.39 -6.20 18.94
N GLN A 128 6.53 -5.03 18.29
CA GLN A 128 7.79 -4.28 18.31
C GLN A 128 8.17 -3.89 19.76
N THR A 129 7.22 -3.39 20.54
CA THR A 129 7.42 -3.05 21.94
C THR A 129 7.85 -4.26 22.77
N ARG A 130 7.18 -5.42 22.58
CA ARG A 130 7.52 -6.68 23.25
C ARG A 130 8.96 -7.14 22.94
N GLN A 131 9.45 -6.85 21.73
CA GLN A 131 10.81 -7.14 21.30
C GLN A 131 11.84 -6.08 21.74
N GLY A 132 11.42 -5.02 22.45
CA GLY A 132 12.27 -3.91 22.84
C GLY A 132 12.73 -3.03 21.68
N LYS A 133 11.96 -3.04 20.57
CA LYS A 133 12.26 -2.26 19.36
C LYS A 133 11.41 -0.99 19.30
N GLU A 134 11.99 0.06 18.80
CA GLU A 134 11.28 1.29 18.48
C GLU A 134 10.60 1.20 17.09
N ILE A 135 9.51 1.93 16.93
CA ILE A 135 8.88 2.13 15.63
C ILE A 135 9.61 3.24 14.91
N THR A 136 10.24 2.91 13.80
CA THR A 136 10.98 3.86 12.97
C THR A 136 10.55 3.78 11.52
N SER A 137 10.75 4.86 10.78
CA SER A 137 10.57 4.88 9.33
C SER A 137 11.70 5.65 8.66
N GLN A 138 12.00 5.28 7.43
CA GLN A 138 12.99 5.97 6.61
C GLN A 138 12.54 5.99 5.15
N LEU A 139 12.97 7.01 4.43
CA LEU A 139 12.80 7.07 2.98
C LEU A 139 13.85 6.18 2.32
N ASP A 140 13.41 5.13 1.65
CA ASP A 140 14.29 4.14 1.00
C ASP A 140 14.34 4.28 -0.54
N GLY A 141 13.74 5.35 -1.08
CA GLY A 141 13.75 5.63 -2.51
C GLY A 141 12.88 4.69 -3.35
N ARG A 142 11.93 3.98 -2.73
CA ARG A 142 11.03 3.07 -3.47
C ARG A 142 10.14 3.82 -4.47
N ILE A 143 9.86 5.09 -4.23
CA ILE A 143 9.18 5.99 -5.17
C ILE A 143 10.11 7.14 -5.47
N THR A 144 10.37 7.37 -6.74
CA THR A 144 11.16 8.51 -7.22
C THR A 144 10.32 9.32 -8.21
N VAL A 145 10.16 10.61 -7.95
CA VAL A 145 9.46 11.53 -8.84
C VAL A 145 10.49 12.43 -9.52
N LEU A 146 10.53 12.39 -10.83
CA LEU A 146 11.36 13.24 -11.68
C LEU A 146 10.50 14.39 -12.23
N ASN A 147 11.05 15.58 -12.13
CA ASN A 147 10.43 16.79 -12.67
C ASN A 147 10.84 17.01 -14.13
#